data_52db2fae1f647dcbd8352918ceafe1c6
#
_entry.id   52db2fae1f647dcbd8352918ceafe1c6
#
_cell.length_a   1.000
_cell.length_b   1.000
_cell.length_c   1.000
_cell.angle_alpha   90.00
_cell.angle_beta   90.00
_cell.angle_gamma   90.00
#
_symmetry.space_group_name_H-M   'P 1'
#
loop_
_entity.id
_entity.type
_entity.pdbx_description
1 polymer ?
#
loop_
_entity_poly.entity_id
_entity_poly.type
_entity_poly.pdbx_seq_one_letter_code
_entity_poly.pdbx_strand_id
1 'polypeptide(L)'
;MSDITLDQVLDALEHARQRATYGAVASLLGRTPRTLMRGRTRDRHHSWIVNRNSGKPTGYADEELHPELESNKQIIDTPIELAGWLASAMTR
;
A
#
# COMPACT_ATOMS: atom_id res chain seq x y z
N MET A 1 -1.11 6.50 21.98
CA MET A 1 -0.56 6.07 20.69
C MET A 1 -1.70 5.72 19.76
N SER A 2 -1.77 6.37 18.63
CA SER A 2 -2.85 6.12 17.68
C SER A 2 -2.50 4.92 16.80
N ASP A 3 -3.47 4.05 16.61
CA ASP A 3 -3.31 2.91 15.72
C ASP A 3 -3.53 3.34 14.28
N ILE A 4 -2.60 3.00 13.41
CA ILE A 4 -2.72 3.27 11.99
C ILE A 4 -3.67 2.24 11.38
N THR A 5 -4.63 2.71 10.58
CA THR A 5 -5.57 1.84 9.87
C THR A 5 -5.12 1.62 8.43
N LEU A 6 -5.63 0.56 7.82
CA LEU A 6 -5.36 0.30 6.40
C LEU A 6 -5.80 1.47 5.52
N ASP A 7 -6.94 2.09 5.84
CA ASP A 7 -7.42 3.23 5.07
C ASP A 7 -6.47 4.42 5.14
N GLN A 8 -5.89 4.67 6.31
CA GLN A 8 -4.89 5.73 6.47
C GLN A 8 -3.64 5.45 5.63
N VAL A 9 -3.19 4.19 5.60
CA VAL A 9 -2.05 3.80 4.77
C VAL A 9 -2.36 4.01 3.30
N LEU A 10 -3.53 3.57 2.84
CA LEU A 10 -3.94 3.74 1.45
C LEU A 10 -4.05 5.20 1.06
N ASP A 11 -4.63 6.04 1.91
CA ASP A 11 -4.73 7.47 1.65
C ASP A 11 -3.35 8.11 1.48
N ALA A 12 -2.41 7.78 2.35
CA ALA A 12 -1.06 8.31 2.28
C ALA A 12 -0.33 7.84 1.02
N LEU A 13 -0.45 6.56 0.69
CA LEU A 13 0.17 6.00 -0.51
C LEU A 13 -0.37 6.66 -1.78
N GLU A 14 -1.68 6.81 -1.87
CA GLU A 14 -2.29 7.45 -3.03
C GLU A 14 -1.88 8.91 -3.16
N HIS A 15 -1.88 9.64 -2.06
CA HIS A 15 -1.49 11.05 -2.06
C HIS A 15 -0.06 11.24 -2.58
N ALA A 16 0.85 10.36 -2.17
CA ALA A 16 2.27 10.44 -2.55
C ALA A 16 2.60 9.66 -3.84
N ARG A 17 1.63 8.94 -4.41
CA ARG A 17 1.87 8.06 -5.57
C ARG A 17 2.95 7.02 -5.26
N GLN A 18 2.89 6.42 -4.07
CA GLN A 18 3.87 5.47 -3.56
C GLN A 18 3.26 4.08 -3.44
N ARG A 19 3.98 3.06 -3.91
CA ARG A 19 3.56 1.67 -3.74
C ARG A 19 4.22 1.06 -2.50
N ALA A 20 3.53 0.13 -1.86
CA ALA A 20 4.07 -0.67 -0.77
C ALA A 20 3.62 -2.12 -0.94
N THR A 21 4.46 -3.06 -0.49
CA THR A 21 4.12 -4.48 -0.65
C THR A 21 3.10 -4.93 0.37
N TYR A 22 2.38 -6.02 0.04
CA TYR A 22 1.46 -6.65 0.99
C TYR A 22 2.18 -7.00 2.30
N GLY A 23 3.42 -7.53 2.19
CA GLY A 23 4.18 -7.91 3.37
C GLY A 23 4.52 -6.74 4.27
N ALA A 24 4.95 -5.62 3.70
CA ALA A 24 5.28 -4.42 4.47
C ALA A 24 4.05 -3.88 5.20
N VAL A 25 2.93 -3.74 4.51
CA VAL A 25 1.71 -3.19 5.09
C VAL A 25 1.12 -4.15 6.12
N ALA A 26 1.05 -5.44 5.80
CA ALA A 26 0.51 -6.43 6.73
C ALA A 26 1.31 -6.50 8.02
N SER A 27 2.64 -6.52 7.93
CA SER A 27 3.51 -6.54 9.10
C SER A 27 3.31 -5.30 9.97
N LEU A 28 3.20 -4.13 9.33
CA LEU A 28 2.99 -2.88 10.07
C LEU A 28 1.67 -2.91 10.84
N LEU A 29 0.63 -3.47 10.23
CA LEU A 29 -0.71 -3.51 10.83
C LEU A 29 -0.97 -4.74 11.70
N GLY A 30 0.01 -5.64 11.84
CA GLY A 30 -0.15 -6.85 12.62
C GLY A 30 -1.07 -7.87 11.97
N ARG A 31 -1.13 -7.90 10.65
CA ARG A 31 -1.97 -8.83 9.88
C ARG A 31 -1.10 -9.70 8.98
N THR A 32 -1.71 -10.75 8.41
CA THR A 32 -1.02 -11.55 7.40
C THR A 32 -1.27 -10.97 6.01
N PRO A 33 -0.30 -11.08 5.08
CA PRO A 33 -0.51 -10.57 3.72
C PRO A 33 -1.74 -11.19 3.04
N ARG A 34 -2.02 -12.46 3.33
CA ARG A 34 -3.15 -13.18 2.74
C ARG A 34 -4.50 -12.55 3.10
N THR A 35 -4.65 -12.03 4.32
CA THR A 35 -5.92 -11.51 4.80
C THR A 35 -6.02 -9.99 4.75
N LEU A 36 -4.93 -9.31 4.43
CA LEU A 36 -4.86 -7.85 4.49
C LEU A 36 -5.96 -7.16 3.70
N MET A 37 -6.19 -7.59 2.47
CA MET A 37 -7.15 -6.95 1.56
C MET A 37 -8.48 -7.68 1.46
N ARG A 38 -8.73 -8.63 2.36
CA ARG A 38 -9.99 -9.40 2.34
C ARG A 38 -11.18 -8.46 2.51
N GLY A 39 -12.17 -8.61 1.64
CA GLY A 39 -13.38 -7.80 1.68
C GLY A 39 -13.23 -6.40 1.11
N ARG A 40 -12.05 -6.05 0.59
CA ARG A 40 -11.82 -4.74 -0.01
C ARG A 40 -12.16 -4.76 -1.49
N THR A 41 -12.67 -3.63 -1.99
CA THR A 41 -12.98 -3.44 -3.39
C THR A 41 -11.68 -3.33 -4.20
N ARG A 42 -11.67 -3.90 -5.39
CA ARG A 42 -10.54 -3.75 -6.31
C ARG A 42 -10.74 -2.50 -7.15
N ASP A 43 -10.17 -1.40 -6.69
CA ASP A 43 -10.27 -0.13 -7.38
C ASP A 43 -8.93 0.60 -7.34
N ARG A 44 -8.88 1.77 -7.96
CA ARG A 44 -7.64 2.56 -8.07
C ARG A 44 -7.07 2.93 -6.71
N HIS A 45 -7.94 3.24 -5.75
CA HIS A 45 -7.51 3.62 -4.40
C HIS A 45 -6.80 2.48 -3.68
N HIS A 46 -7.27 1.24 -3.90
CA HIS A 46 -6.69 0.05 -3.24
C HIS A 46 -5.51 -0.53 -4.01
N SER A 47 -5.19 -0.02 -5.20
CA SER A 47 -4.15 -0.58 -6.07
C SER A 47 -2.71 -0.29 -5.60
N TRP A 48 -2.54 0.57 -4.59
CA TRP A 48 -1.20 0.98 -4.11
C TRP A 48 -0.48 -0.08 -3.30
N ILE A 49 -1.17 -1.11 -2.81
CA ILE A 49 -0.57 -2.24 -2.12
C ILE A 49 -0.38 -3.36 -3.14
N VAL A 50 0.87 -3.75 -3.35
CA VAL A 50 1.26 -4.53 -4.52
C VAL A 50 2.00 -5.80 -4.15
N ASN A 51 2.08 -6.72 -5.11
CA ASN A 51 2.91 -7.90 -5.02
C ASN A 51 4.36 -7.49 -5.27
N ARG A 52 5.26 -7.97 -4.43
CA ARG A 52 6.68 -7.64 -4.51
C ARG A 52 7.30 -8.02 -5.87
N ASN A 53 6.89 -9.15 -6.42
CA ASN A 53 7.48 -9.65 -7.66
C ASN A 53 6.99 -8.91 -8.90
N SER A 54 5.70 -8.57 -8.94
CA SER A 54 5.10 -7.94 -10.12
C SER A 54 5.07 -6.41 -10.04
N GLY A 55 5.10 -5.86 -8.83
CA GLY A 55 4.92 -4.43 -8.62
C GLY A 55 3.48 -3.98 -8.84
N LYS A 56 2.54 -4.92 -8.91
CA LYS A 56 1.12 -4.67 -9.15
C LYS A 56 0.28 -5.43 -8.13
N PRO A 57 -0.93 -4.96 -7.83
CA PRO A 57 -1.82 -5.70 -6.93
C PRO A 57 -2.27 -7.00 -7.57
N THR A 58 -2.40 -8.05 -6.76
CA THR A 58 -2.78 -9.37 -7.21
C THR A 58 -4.26 -9.40 -7.59
N GLY A 59 -4.56 -9.94 -8.78
CA GLY A 59 -5.94 -10.15 -9.20
C GLY A 59 -6.66 -8.91 -9.70
N TYR A 60 -5.94 -7.82 -9.95
CA TYR A 60 -6.53 -6.61 -10.52
C TYR A 60 -6.47 -6.65 -12.04
N ALA A 61 -7.53 -6.16 -12.69
CA ALA A 61 -7.50 -5.88 -14.13
C ALA A 61 -6.79 -4.53 -14.36
N ASP A 62 -6.28 -4.31 -15.57
CA ASP A 62 -5.52 -3.09 -15.86
C ASP A 62 -6.32 -1.82 -15.59
N GLU A 63 -7.61 -1.82 -15.89
CA GLU A 63 -8.49 -0.66 -15.67
C GLU A 63 -8.77 -0.39 -14.20
N GLU A 64 -8.48 -1.33 -13.31
CA GLU A 64 -8.64 -1.17 -11.86
C GLU A 64 -7.41 -0.54 -11.22
N LEU A 65 -6.30 -0.44 -11.94
CA LEU A 65 -5.07 0.14 -11.44
C LEU A 65 -5.11 1.66 -11.53
N HIS A 66 -4.47 2.32 -10.56
CA HIS A 66 -4.33 3.76 -10.63
C HIS A 66 -3.43 4.10 -11.83
N PRO A 67 -3.80 5.11 -12.65
CA PRO A 67 -3.01 5.44 -13.85
C PRO A 67 -1.58 5.88 -13.54
N GLU A 68 -1.31 6.35 -12.33
CA GLU A 68 0.02 6.78 -11.92
C GLU A 68 0.73 5.77 -11.02
N LEU A 69 0.28 4.51 -11.03
CA LEU A 69 0.81 3.48 -10.14
C LEU A 69 2.33 3.30 -10.29
N GLU A 70 2.83 3.42 -11.50
CA GLU A 70 4.25 3.23 -11.78
C GLU A 70 5.02 4.55 -11.94
N SER A 71 4.43 5.68 -11.56
CA SER A 71 5.11 6.98 -11.68
C SER A 71 6.32 7.07 -10.74
N ASN A 72 6.26 6.41 -9.58
CA ASN A 72 7.40 6.26 -8.68
C ASN A 72 7.86 4.81 -8.74
N LYS A 73 9.11 4.60 -9.17
CA LYS A 73 9.64 3.26 -9.37
C LYS A 73 10.00 2.54 -8.08
N GLN A 74 10.13 3.26 -6.97
CA GLN A 74 10.46 2.65 -5.69
C GLN A 74 9.21 2.01 -5.07
N ILE A 75 9.42 0.85 -4.48
CA ILE A 75 8.37 0.12 -3.77
C ILE A 75 8.84 -0.12 -2.34
N ILE A 76 8.06 0.30 -1.36
CA ILE A 76 8.39 0.09 0.04
C ILE A 76 8.12 -1.37 0.37
N ASP A 77 9.14 -2.08 0.83
CA ASP A 77 9.09 -3.54 0.98
C ASP A 77 9.22 -4.03 2.43
N THR A 78 9.55 -3.16 3.38
CA THR A 78 9.69 -3.57 4.78
C THR A 78 8.78 -2.74 5.68
N PRO A 79 8.31 -3.31 6.81
CA PRO A 79 7.48 -2.54 7.74
C PRO A 79 8.22 -1.38 8.39
N ILE A 80 9.52 -1.53 8.63
CA ILE A 80 10.34 -0.46 9.23
C ILE A 80 10.43 0.72 8.26
N GLU A 81 10.69 0.45 7.00
CA GLU A 81 10.75 1.48 5.97
C GLU A 81 9.40 2.17 5.81
N LEU A 82 8.32 1.38 5.79
CA LEU A 82 6.97 1.93 5.68
C LEU A 82 6.60 2.80 6.86
N ALA A 83 6.94 2.37 8.09
CA ALA A 83 6.66 3.13 9.29
C ALA A 83 7.35 4.50 9.26
N GLY A 84 8.63 4.53 8.87
CA GLY A 84 9.37 5.78 8.75
C GLY A 84 8.81 6.69 7.67
N TRP A 85 8.44 6.12 6.53
CA TRP A 85 7.85 6.87 5.44
C TRP A 85 6.49 7.47 5.85
N LEU A 86 5.63 6.68 6.52
CA LEU A 86 4.32 7.14 6.98
C LEU A 86 4.46 8.27 8.01
N ALA A 87 5.40 8.14 8.94
CA ALA A 87 5.62 9.18 9.94
C ALA A 87 5.94 10.53 9.28
N SER A 88 6.76 10.50 8.23
CA SER A 88 7.09 11.70 7.47
C SER A 88 5.91 12.20 6.65
N ALA A 89 5.18 11.30 5.98
CA ALA A 89 4.07 11.66 5.10
C ALA A 89 2.88 12.22 5.89
N MET A 90 2.61 11.68 7.07
CA MET A 90 1.43 12.03 7.86
C MET A 90 1.63 13.25 8.77
N THR A 91 2.85 13.76 8.85
CA THR A 91 3.12 14.97 9.65
C THR A 91 3.11 16.26 8.83
N ARG A 92 2.79 16.17 7.57
CA ARG A 92 2.72 17.33 6.68
C ARG A 92 1.41 18.06 6.77
#